data_050d57a2ac6dd588f129821bd782ef7c
#
_entry.id   050d57a2ac6dd588f129821bd782ef7c
#
_cell.length_a   1.000
_cell.length_b   1.000
_cell.length_c   1.000
_cell.angle_alpha   90.00
_cell.angle_beta   90.00
_cell.angle_gamma   90.00
#
_symmetry.space_group_name_H-M   'P 1'
#
loop_
_entity.id
_entity.type
_entity.pdbx_description
1 polymer ?
#
loop_
_entity_poly.entity_id
_entity_poly.type
_entity_poly.pdbx_seq_one_letter_code
_entity_poly.pdbx_strand_id
1 'polypeptide(L)'
;IWHCSRNEPSYCSDLDYYNEGLDLAEVTGLVAGNNALWVFKEPSQANTTVFYDNPVIDNEYGKIYPSTHSSITTGCIGKAINFNDDIVFFSERGMEGINGDVTTEQVVAHRSSLVDRKLTAEDNYKKMLLEEWEGYLLIFIDNTVYLADSRAKFNNDNHVEYEWFMWDLSKVIVSTR
;
A
#
# COMPACT_ATOMS: atom_id res chain seq x y z
N ILE A 1 -7.30 14.35 -5.25
CA ILE A 1 -5.84 14.57 -5.27
C ILE A 1 -5.54 15.93 -5.83
N TRP A 2 -4.66 16.69 -5.21
CA TRP A 2 -4.18 17.99 -5.64
C TRP A 2 -2.82 17.83 -6.32
N HIS A 3 -2.61 18.54 -7.42
CA HIS A 3 -1.32 18.60 -8.11
C HIS A 3 -0.65 19.94 -7.84
N CYS A 4 0.62 19.91 -7.51
CA CYS A 4 1.43 21.12 -7.46
C CYS A 4 2.08 21.37 -8.80
N SER A 5 2.35 22.65 -9.10
CA SER A 5 3.11 23.03 -10.29
C SER A 5 4.49 22.38 -10.29
N ARG A 6 4.94 21.88 -11.45
CA ARG A 6 6.18 21.10 -11.62
C ARG A 6 7.42 21.74 -11.00
N ASN A 7 7.52 23.07 -11.06
CA ASN A 7 8.68 23.82 -10.57
C ASN A 7 8.40 24.58 -9.26
N GLU A 8 7.18 24.50 -8.74
CA GLU A 8 6.74 25.19 -7.54
C GLU A 8 5.90 24.23 -6.67
N PRO A 9 6.55 23.28 -5.96
CA PRO A 9 5.83 22.27 -5.19
C PRO A 9 5.06 22.85 -3.97
N SER A 10 5.28 24.11 -3.64
CA SER A 10 4.52 24.84 -2.64
C SER A 10 3.25 25.51 -3.17
N TYR A 11 3.04 25.50 -4.48
CA TYR A 11 1.87 26.10 -5.12
C TYR A 11 1.02 25.02 -5.78
N CYS A 12 -0.17 24.81 -5.24
CA CYS A 12 -1.23 23.99 -5.82
C CYS A 12 -2.38 24.92 -6.19
N SER A 13 -2.71 25.02 -7.47
CA SER A 13 -3.85 25.79 -7.93
C SER A 13 -5.16 25.18 -7.45
N ASP A 14 -6.15 26.02 -7.15
CA ASP A 14 -7.50 25.57 -6.80
C ASP A 14 -8.20 24.77 -7.91
N LEU A 15 -7.65 24.83 -9.12
CA LEU A 15 -8.18 24.11 -10.29
C LEU A 15 -7.37 22.85 -10.63
N ASP A 16 -6.21 22.66 -10.01
CA ASP A 16 -5.31 21.54 -10.28
C ASP A 16 -5.62 20.37 -9.35
N TYR A 17 -6.85 19.86 -9.39
CA TYR A 17 -7.24 18.68 -8.65
C TYR A 17 -8.08 17.73 -9.50
N TYR A 18 -8.06 16.46 -9.14
CA TYR A 18 -8.99 15.46 -9.67
C TYR A 18 -9.47 14.53 -8.56
N ASN A 19 -10.63 13.92 -8.80
CA ASN A 19 -11.21 12.94 -7.89
C ASN A 19 -10.87 11.53 -8.37
N GLU A 20 -10.30 10.74 -7.47
CA GLU A 20 -10.11 9.32 -7.72
C GLU A 20 -11.40 8.55 -7.51
N GLY A 21 -11.91 7.98 -8.62
CA GLY A 21 -13.17 7.26 -8.61
C GLY A 21 -14.41 8.15 -8.44
N LEU A 22 -15.56 7.52 -8.47
CA LEU A 22 -16.88 8.19 -8.43
C LEU A 22 -17.53 8.12 -7.04
N ASP A 23 -16.92 7.42 -6.09
CA ASP A 23 -17.44 7.26 -4.75
C ASP A 23 -16.81 8.20 -3.74
N LEU A 24 -17.40 8.23 -2.54
CA LEU A 24 -16.92 9.05 -1.42
C LEU A 24 -15.94 8.29 -0.51
N ALA A 25 -15.48 7.10 -0.90
CA ALA A 25 -14.51 6.34 -0.12
C ALA A 25 -13.20 7.12 0.05
N GLU A 26 -12.65 7.10 1.24
CA GLU A 26 -11.43 7.84 1.57
C GLU A 26 -10.20 7.25 0.89
N VAL A 27 -9.24 8.12 0.54
CA VAL A 27 -7.91 7.69 0.12
C VAL A 27 -7.11 7.31 1.37
N THR A 28 -6.71 6.05 1.47
CA THR A 28 -6.01 5.49 2.62
C THR A 28 -4.51 5.37 2.43
N GLY A 29 -4.02 5.39 1.17
CA GLY A 29 -2.61 5.28 0.88
C GLY A 29 -2.21 5.84 -0.47
N LEU A 30 -0.99 6.35 -0.53
CA LEU A 30 -0.30 6.78 -1.75
C LEU A 30 1.08 6.12 -1.77
N VAL A 31 1.38 5.38 -2.82
CA VAL A 31 2.64 4.62 -2.94
C VAL A 31 3.27 4.85 -4.31
N ALA A 32 4.51 5.28 -4.32
CA ALA A 32 5.29 5.36 -5.55
C ALA A 32 6.03 4.02 -5.79
N GLY A 33 5.87 3.46 -6.98
CA GLY A 33 6.53 2.22 -7.36
C GLY A 33 6.10 1.77 -8.76
N ASN A 34 6.90 0.92 -9.38
CA ASN A 34 6.62 0.36 -10.71
C ASN A 34 6.28 1.43 -11.76
N ASN A 35 7.04 2.55 -11.74
CA ASN A 35 6.88 3.72 -12.61
C ASN A 35 5.52 4.44 -12.53
N ALA A 36 4.77 4.24 -11.47
CA ALA A 36 3.48 4.89 -11.24
C ALA A 36 3.33 5.38 -9.80
N LEU A 37 2.38 6.27 -9.59
CA LEU A 37 1.84 6.58 -8.27
C LEU A 37 0.57 5.76 -8.09
N TRP A 38 0.57 4.90 -7.10
CA TRP A 38 -0.57 4.07 -6.75
C TRP A 38 -1.41 4.75 -5.66
N VAL A 39 -2.70 4.81 -5.90
CA VAL A 39 -3.68 5.44 -5.01
C VAL A 39 -4.62 4.36 -4.48
N PHE A 40 -4.65 4.20 -3.18
CA PHE A 40 -5.47 3.21 -2.50
C PHE A 40 -6.64 3.88 -1.80
N LYS A 41 -7.80 3.26 -1.87
CA LYS A 41 -9.03 3.72 -1.21
C LYS A 41 -9.57 2.66 -0.26
N GLU A 42 -10.40 3.10 0.67
CA GLU A 42 -11.17 2.20 1.52
C GLU A 42 -12.07 1.27 0.70
N PRO A 43 -12.45 0.10 1.27
CA PRO A 43 -13.47 -0.75 0.68
C PRO A 43 -14.76 0.04 0.44
N SER A 44 -15.28 -0.05 -0.77
CA SER A 44 -16.55 0.57 -1.11
C SER A 44 -17.38 -0.38 -1.98
N GLN A 45 -18.64 -0.01 -2.21
CA GLN A 45 -19.49 -0.72 -3.15
C GLN A 45 -19.15 -0.39 -4.62
N ALA A 46 -18.27 0.57 -4.86
CA ALA A 46 -17.70 0.84 -6.16
C ALA A 46 -16.75 -0.30 -6.56
N ASN A 47 -16.64 -0.54 -7.86
CA ASN A 47 -15.92 -1.72 -8.34
C ASN A 47 -14.41 -1.62 -8.19
N THR A 48 -13.83 -0.42 -8.19
CA THR A 48 -12.38 -0.22 -8.18
C THR A 48 -11.96 0.55 -6.94
N THR A 49 -10.97 0.05 -6.23
CA THR A 49 -10.42 0.64 -5.01
C THR A 49 -8.95 1.04 -5.14
N VAL A 50 -8.30 0.66 -6.22
CA VAL A 50 -6.91 1.01 -6.51
C VAL A 50 -6.80 1.65 -7.88
N PHE A 51 -6.15 2.80 -7.93
CA PHE A 51 -5.88 3.59 -9.12
C PHE A 51 -4.39 3.79 -9.26
N TYR A 52 -3.92 4.11 -10.45
CA TYR A 52 -2.52 4.44 -10.66
C TYR A 52 -2.35 5.56 -11.69
N ASP A 53 -1.41 6.43 -11.42
CA ASP A 53 -1.00 7.52 -12.29
C ASP A 53 0.31 7.15 -12.97
N ASN A 54 0.24 6.86 -14.26
CA ASN A 54 1.41 6.50 -15.05
C ASN A 54 1.80 7.70 -15.92
N PRO A 55 3.09 8.11 -15.92
CA PRO A 55 3.54 9.22 -16.74
C PRO A 55 3.37 8.96 -18.23
N VAL A 56 2.69 9.85 -18.91
CA VAL A 56 2.52 9.85 -20.37
C VAL A 56 3.13 11.14 -20.94
N ILE A 57 3.76 11.04 -22.10
CA ILE A 57 4.28 12.21 -22.82
C ILE A 57 3.17 12.74 -23.73
N ASP A 58 2.68 13.92 -23.41
CA ASP A 58 1.76 14.68 -24.24
C ASP A 58 2.52 15.69 -25.08
N ASN A 59 2.11 15.88 -26.35
CA ASN A 59 2.79 16.76 -27.27
C ASN A 59 2.58 18.25 -26.96
N GLU A 60 1.48 18.58 -26.29
CA GLU A 60 1.11 19.97 -25.96
C GLU A 60 1.54 20.34 -24.54
N TYR A 61 1.33 19.43 -23.57
CA TYR A 61 1.53 19.72 -22.15
C TYR A 61 2.81 19.07 -21.57
N GLY A 62 3.54 18.29 -22.39
CA GLY A 62 4.73 17.58 -21.96
C GLY A 62 4.38 16.31 -21.17
N LYS A 63 5.01 16.11 -20.00
CA LYS A 63 4.76 14.92 -19.17
C LYS A 63 3.51 15.13 -18.31
N ILE A 64 2.48 14.34 -18.57
CA ILE A 64 1.23 14.30 -17.79
C ILE A 64 1.09 12.98 -17.05
N TYR A 65 0.23 12.94 -16.05
CA TYR A 65 0.00 11.78 -15.19
C TYR A 65 -1.51 11.45 -15.13
N PRO A 66 -2.05 10.84 -16.20
CA PRO A 66 -3.46 10.48 -16.21
C PRO A 66 -3.74 9.38 -15.18
N SER A 67 -4.82 9.53 -14.42
CA SER A 67 -5.31 8.50 -13.54
C SER A 67 -5.93 7.36 -14.33
N THR A 68 -5.59 6.14 -13.96
CA THR A 68 -6.07 4.91 -14.57
C THR A 68 -6.65 4.00 -13.49
N HIS A 69 -7.78 3.37 -13.78
CA HIS A 69 -8.40 2.40 -12.90
C HIS A 69 -7.69 1.05 -13.02
N SER A 70 -7.33 0.45 -11.90
CA SER A 70 -6.89 -0.95 -11.88
C SER A 70 -8.11 -1.89 -11.87
N SER A 71 -7.86 -3.20 -12.03
CA SER A 71 -8.87 -4.24 -11.85
C SER A 71 -9.13 -4.61 -10.38
N ILE A 72 -8.42 -3.98 -9.45
CA ILE A 72 -8.45 -4.34 -8.02
C ILE A 72 -9.68 -3.77 -7.33
N THR A 73 -10.45 -4.66 -6.70
CA THR A 73 -11.65 -4.34 -5.92
C THR A 73 -11.45 -4.49 -4.42
N THR A 74 -10.30 -5.04 -3.99
CA THR A 74 -9.96 -5.19 -2.57
C THR A 74 -9.51 -3.84 -2.01
N GLY A 75 -10.28 -3.30 -1.06
CA GLY A 75 -9.98 -2.01 -0.45
C GLY A 75 -8.85 -2.06 0.56
N CYS A 76 -8.14 -0.95 0.70
CA CYS A 76 -7.09 -0.76 1.70
C CYS A 76 -7.70 -0.08 2.93
N ILE A 77 -7.73 -0.78 4.08
CA ILE A 77 -8.24 -0.25 5.34
C ILE A 77 -7.15 0.22 6.31
N GLY A 78 -5.93 -0.22 6.08
CA GLY A 78 -4.77 0.13 6.89
C GLY A 78 -3.85 1.10 6.16
N LYS A 79 -2.70 0.62 5.80
CA LYS A 79 -1.64 1.37 5.10
C LYS A 79 -1.25 0.64 3.82
N ALA A 80 -0.54 1.36 2.96
CA ALA A 80 0.13 0.80 1.79
C ALA A 80 1.57 1.28 1.75
N ILE A 81 2.48 0.44 1.25
CA ILE A 81 3.90 0.73 1.15
C ILE A 81 4.51 -0.01 -0.04
N ASN A 82 5.57 0.55 -0.62
CA ASN A 82 6.44 -0.17 -1.53
C ASN A 82 7.52 -0.86 -0.70
N PHE A 83 7.45 -2.18 -0.59
CA PHE A 83 8.36 -2.98 0.20
C PHE A 83 9.19 -3.89 -0.71
N ASN A 84 10.45 -3.52 -0.91
CA ASN A 84 11.40 -4.26 -1.76
C ASN A 84 10.81 -4.55 -3.17
N ASP A 85 10.34 -3.49 -3.83
CA ASP A 85 9.70 -3.50 -5.15
C ASP A 85 8.37 -4.27 -5.22
N ASP A 86 7.82 -4.71 -4.08
CA ASP A 86 6.47 -5.25 -3.97
C ASP A 86 5.55 -4.16 -3.40
N ILE A 87 4.53 -3.77 -4.15
CA ILE A 87 3.55 -2.80 -3.68
C ILE A 87 2.53 -3.55 -2.85
N VAL A 88 2.60 -3.37 -1.53
CA VAL A 88 1.74 -4.06 -0.59
C VAL A 88 0.80 -3.10 0.12
N PHE A 89 -0.37 -3.59 0.48
CA PHE A 89 -1.38 -2.85 1.21
C PHE A 89 -2.15 -3.75 2.19
N PHE A 90 -2.79 -3.16 3.17
CA PHE A 90 -3.50 -3.90 4.21
C PHE A 90 -5.01 -3.82 4.02
N SER A 91 -5.60 -4.98 3.74
CA SER A 91 -7.03 -5.18 3.56
C SER A 91 -7.69 -5.75 4.83
N GLU A 92 -8.99 -5.99 4.79
CA GLU A 92 -9.70 -6.72 5.87
C GLU A 92 -9.22 -8.17 6.05
N ARG A 93 -8.53 -8.72 5.06
CA ARG A 93 -8.04 -10.11 5.10
C ARG A 93 -6.59 -10.23 5.55
N GLY A 94 -5.84 -9.13 5.60
CA GLY A 94 -4.43 -9.09 5.92
C GLY A 94 -3.63 -8.29 4.91
N MET A 95 -2.35 -8.64 4.73
CA MET A 95 -1.47 -7.99 3.79
C MET A 95 -1.62 -8.61 2.39
N GLU A 96 -1.90 -7.75 1.43
CA GLU A 96 -2.05 -8.07 0.01
C GLU A 96 -0.94 -7.39 -0.79
N GLY A 97 -0.44 -8.07 -1.82
CA GLY A 97 0.52 -7.50 -2.78
C GLY A 97 -0.10 -7.36 -4.16
N ILE A 98 0.37 -6.41 -4.95
CA ILE A 98 -0.05 -6.23 -6.33
C ILE A 98 0.92 -6.96 -7.25
N ASN A 99 0.43 -8.01 -7.92
CA ASN A 99 1.14 -8.65 -9.00
C ASN A 99 0.77 -7.99 -10.33
N GLY A 100 1.75 -7.81 -11.19
CA GLY A 100 1.60 -7.10 -12.45
C GLY A 100 2.11 -5.67 -12.38
N ASP A 101 2.10 -5.01 -13.50
CA ASP A 101 2.53 -3.63 -13.68
C ASP A 101 1.44 -2.81 -14.39
N VAL A 102 1.74 -1.55 -14.69
CA VAL A 102 0.81 -0.65 -15.37
C VAL A 102 0.45 -1.06 -16.80
N THR A 103 1.14 -2.03 -17.38
CA THR A 103 0.94 -2.53 -18.75
C THR A 103 0.23 -3.88 -18.79
N THR A 104 0.06 -4.54 -17.65
CA THR A 104 -0.56 -5.85 -17.50
C THR A 104 -1.76 -5.77 -16.55
N GLU A 105 -2.62 -6.79 -16.57
CA GLU A 105 -3.70 -6.89 -15.61
C GLU A 105 -3.11 -7.03 -14.18
N GLN A 106 -3.53 -6.16 -13.29
CA GLN A 106 -3.11 -6.20 -11.89
C GLN A 106 -3.96 -7.22 -11.14
N VAL A 107 -3.28 -8.13 -10.46
CA VAL A 107 -3.90 -9.18 -9.65
C VAL A 107 -3.44 -9.04 -8.21
N VAL A 108 -4.38 -9.08 -7.29
CA VAL A 108 -4.07 -9.09 -5.85
C VAL A 108 -3.65 -10.49 -5.45
N ALA A 109 -2.53 -10.58 -4.76
CA ALA A 109 -2.01 -11.81 -4.20
C ALA A 109 -1.73 -11.64 -2.71
N HIS A 110 -2.17 -12.62 -1.94
CA HIS A 110 -2.04 -12.62 -0.48
C HIS A 110 -0.58 -12.77 -0.06
N ARG A 111 -0.19 -12.09 1.02
CA ARG A 111 1.20 -12.06 1.53
C ARG A 111 1.34 -12.48 2.99
N SER A 112 0.25 -12.64 3.72
CA SER A 112 0.27 -12.81 5.19
C SER A 112 -0.57 -13.97 5.71
N SER A 113 -0.86 -14.98 4.92
CA SER A 113 -1.77 -16.08 5.32
C SER A 113 -1.37 -16.75 6.64
N LEU A 114 -0.08 -16.79 6.96
CA LEU A 114 0.45 -17.39 8.19
C LEU A 114 0.09 -16.60 9.46
N VAL A 115 -0.15 -15.31 9.35
CA VAL A 115 -0.37 -14.40 10.50
C VAL A 115 -1.70 -13.68 10.49
N ASP A 116 -2.51 -13.79 9.45
CA ASP A 116 -3.75 -13.06 9.25
C ASP A 116 -4.66 -13.06 10.47
N ARG A 117 -4.88 -14.24 11.03
CA ARG A 117 -5.79 -14.38 12.17
C ARG A 117 -5.37 -13.56 13.38
N LYS A 118 -4.07 -13.35 13.57
CA LYS A 118 -3.56 -12.51 14.66
C LYS A 118 -3.52 -11.05 14.25
N LEU A 119 -2.98 -10.79 13.06
CA LEU A 119 -2.78 -9.45 12.52
C LEU A 119 -4.11 -8.69 12.41
N THR A 120 -5.14 -9.29 11.82
CA THR A 120 -6.45 -8.67 11.62
C THR A 120 -7.31 -8.62 12.89
N ALA A 121 -6.96 -9.39 13.92
CA ALA A 121 -7.64 -9.37 15.22
C ALA A 121 -7.15 -8.27 16.15
N GLU A 122 -6.09 -7.54 15.80
CA GLU A 122 -5.58 -6.42 16.61
C GLU A 122 -6.58 -5.25 16.59
N ASP A 123 -6.94 -4.74 17.76
CA ASP A 123 -7.94 -3.67 17.91
C ASP A 123 -7.60 -2.41 17.12
N ASN A 124 -6.31 -2.08 17.03
CA ASN A 124 -5.80 -0.92 16.31
C ASN A 124 -5.19 -1.26 14.94
N TYR A 125 -5.63 -2.34 14.29
CA TYR A 125 -5.15 -2.76 12.97
C TYR A 125 -5.13 -1.63 11.94
N LYS A 126 -6.19 -0.81 11.87
CA LYS A 126 -6.26 0.33 10.94
C LYS A 126 -5.28 1.46 11.25
N LYS A 127 -4.73 1.51 12.46
CA LYS A 127 -3.81 2.55 12.93
C LYS A 127 -2.36 2.12 12.91
N MET A 128 -2.06 0.99 12.27
CA MET A 128 -0.69 0.48 12.19
C MET A 128 0.30 1.52 11.70
N LEU A 129 1.53 1.42 12.16
CA LEU A 129 2.67 2.13 11.60
C LEU A 129 3.55 1.13 10.85
N LEU A 130 4.05 1.55 9.71
CA LEU A 130 4.92 0.73 8.86
C LEU A 130 6.29 1.36 8.80
N GLU A 131 7.31 0.52 8.90
CA GLU A 131 8.71 0.92 8.72
C GLU A 131 9.45 -0.19 7.99
N GLU A 132 10.30 0.17 7.05
CA GLU A 132 11.21 -0.77 6.41
C GLU A 132 12.60 -0.65 7.05
N TRP A 133 13.15 -1.79 7.48
CA TRP A 133 14.46 -1.86 8.09
C TRP A 133 15.23 -3.10 7.62
N GLU A 134 16.35 -2.91 6.95
CA GLU A 134 17.27 -3.97 6.51
C GLU A 134 16.61 -5.18 5.81
N GLY A 135 15.58 -4.91 4.99
CA GLY A 135 14.83 -5.95 4.27
C GLY A 135 13.70 -6.60 5.07
N TYR A 136 13.39 -6.06 6.24
CA TYR A 136 12.20 -6.40 7.01
C TYR A 136 11.16 -5.30 6.88
N LEU A 137 9.91 -5.66 6.73
CA LEU A 137 8.79 -4.78 6.97
C LEU A 137 8.35 -4.93 8.42
N LEU A 138 8.47 -3.87 9.19
CA LEU A 138 8.02 -3.78 10.57
C LEU A 138 6.62 -3.19 10.61
N ILE A 139 5.67 -3.91 11.19
CA ILE A 139 4.28 -3.50 11.34
C ILE A 139 4.01 -3.35 12.82
N PHE A 140 3.93 -2.10 13.28
CA PHE A 140 3.68 -1.78 14.68
C PHE A 140 2.18 -1.63 14.92
N ILE A 141 1.64 -2.44 15.81
CA ILE A 141 0.25 -2.35 16.28
C ILE A 141 0.29 -2.46 17.80
N ASP A 142 -0.01 -1.36 18.49
CA ASP A 142 0.05 -1.26 19.94
C ASP A 142 1.41 -1.74 20.51
N ASN A 143 1.41 -2.83 21.26
CA ASN A 143 2.61 -3.44 21.86
C ASN A 143 3.14 -4.63 21.05
N THR A 144 2.64 -4.86 19.86
CA THR A 144 3.05 -5.97 19.02
C THR A 144 3.74 -5.45 17.76
N VAL A 145 4.83 -6.07 17.37
CA VAL A 145 5.48 -5.82 16.08
C VAL A 145 5.46 -7.11 15.28
N TYR A 146 4.83 -7.05 14.13
CA TYR A 146 4.91 -8.10 13.13
C TYR A 146 6.04 -7.76 12.16
N LEU A 147 6.85 -8.75 11.81
CA LEU A 147 7.97 -8.61 10.88
C LEU A 147 7.75 -9.53 9.69
N ALA A 148 7.75 -8.96 8.48
CA ALA A 148 7.81 -9.72 7.25
C ALA A 148 9.23 -9.66 6.68
N ASP A 149 9.85 -10.81 6.39
CA ASP A 149 11.19 -10.88 5.80
C ASP A 149 11.10 -10.98 4.27
N SER A 150 11.54 -9.93 3.56
CA SER A 150 11.54 -9.93 2.09
C SER A 150 12.57 -10.87 1.46
N ARG A 151 13.57 -11.30 2.24
CA ARG A 151 14.65 -12.20 1.78
C ARG A 151 14.23 -13.66 1.85
N ALA A 152 13.28 -13.99 2.72
CA ALA A 152 12.74 -15.33 2.91
C ALA A 152 11.32 -15.42 2.35
N LYS A 153 11.21 -15.38 1.02
CA LYS A 153 9.95 -15.58 0.31
C LYS A 153 9.78 -17.05 0.00
N PHE A 154 8.58 -17.56 0.18
CA PHE A 154 8.24 -18.93 -0.21
C PHE A 154 6.97 -18.97 -1.07
N ASN A 155 6.85 -19.99 -1.90
CA ASN A 155 5.67 -20.20 -2.71
C ASN A 155 4.67 -21.06 -1.93
N ASN A 156 3.47 -20.52 -1.76
CA ASN A 156 2.32 -21.19 -1.21
C ASN A 156 1.20 -21.16 -2.26
N ASP A 157 0.84 -22.31 -2.81
CA ASP A 157 -0.22 -22.46 -3.83
C ASP A 157 -0.18 -21.43 -4.97
N ASN A 158 1.01 -21.21 -5.56
CA ASN A 158 1.31 -20.21 -6.59
C ASN A 158 1.33 -18.74 -6.13
N HIS A 159 1.29 -18.47 -4.84
CA HIS A 159 1.48 -17.14 -4.27
C HIS A 159 2.83 -17.04 -3.59
N VAL A 160 3.45 -15.87 -3.71
CA VAL A 160 4.66 -15.55 -2.95
C VAL A 160 4.22 -14.98 -1.62
N GLU A 161 4.63 -15.61 -0.55
CA GLU A 161 4.43 -15.13 0.82
C GLU A 161 5.76 -14.81 1.48
N TYR A 162 5.71 -13.96 2.51
CA TYR A 162 6.87 -13.64 3.33
C TYR A 162 6.98 -14.60 4.51
N GLU A 163 8.18 -14.75 5.05
CA GLU A 163 8.38 -15.34 6.36
C GLU A 163 8.03 -14.32 7.45
N TRP A 164 7.33 -14.77 8.48
CA TRP A 164 6.76 -13.88 9.49
C TRP A 164 7.32 -14.16 10.88
N PHE A 165 7.64 -13.08 11.59
CA PHE A 165 8.02 -13.11 12.99
C PHE A 165 7.13 -12.15 13.77
N MET A 166 7.07 -12.34 15.10
CA MET A 166 6.28 -11.48 15.97
C MET A 166 7.06 -11.16 17.25
N TRP A 167 7.12 -9.89 17.60
CA TRP A 167 7.70 -9.41 18.85
C TRP A 167 6.61 -8.82 19.73
N ASP A 168 6.64 -9.17 21.02
CA ASP A 168 5.79 -8.61 22.07
C ASP A 168 6.61 -7.57 22.83
N LEU A 169 6.39 -6.29 22.55
CA LEU A 169 7.11 -5.18 23.16
C LEU A 169 6.73 -4.96 24.64
N SER A 170 5.62 -5.50 25.12
CA SER A 170 5.23 -5.43 26.53
C SER A 170 6.26 -6.10 27.44
N LYS A 171 7.09 -6.97 26.87
CA LYS A 171 8.15 -7.73 27.57
C LYS A 171 9.54 -7.14 27.34
N VAL A 172 9.67 -6.05 26.62
CA VAL A 172 10.97 -5.40 26.40
C VAL A 172 11.38 -4.63 27.67
N ILE A 173 12.39 -5.13 28.36
CA ILE A 173 12.99 -4.41 29.46
C ILE A 173 13.89 -3.32 28.88
N VAL A 174 13.44 -2.08 28.94
CA VAL A 174 14.28 -0.92 28.63
C VAL A 174 15.23 -0.72 29.82
N SER A 175 16.47 -1.21 29.69
CA SER A 175 17.51 -0.83 30.68
C SER A 175 17.94 0.59 30.37
N THR A 176 17.47 1.56 31.16
CA THR A 176 18.07 2.91 31.22
C THR A 176 19.43 2.79 31.90
N ARG A 177 20.50 3.05 31.16
CA ARG A 177 21.83 3.40 31.75
C ARG A 177 21.91 4.89 32.00
#